data_ca24c6191674f5d36cc69a41752df4cb
#
_entry.id   ca24c6191674f5d36cc69a41752df4cb
#
_cell.length_a   1.000
_cell.length_b   1.000
_cell.length_c   1.000
_cell.angle_alpha   90.00
_cell.angle_beta   90.00
_cell.angle_gamma   90.00
#
_symmetry.space_group_name_H-M   'P 1'
#
loop_
_entity.id
_entity.type
_entity.pdbx_description
1 polymer ?
#
loop_
_entity_poly.entity_id
_entity_poly.type
_entity_poly.pdbx_seq_one_letter_code
_entity_poly.pdbx_strand_id
1 'polypeptide(L)'
;MTIVRTAAFLACLPWALAASANDLSRDEEVVLIPTYAAFDRASELTIFPLHAWIFEPEEDSKWRGDLLNQLTLGITLTEQERLSPVFRQRSRMFLVDNERGQELVANVAAHKLQLPASEANGHIRHTATLPTSDLLRDGLGAGKASFVLRYSLEVPRGDPRSFLGRVYLIGAEGWSVVSDIDDTIKISNVRDKSELMRNTFLRKFKPVEGMAARYTSWVREGAVVHYVSGSPWQLYPALADFTDEVEFPQGTFHLRSFRLHDGTARDLLAPPTGFKLAEIEQLLKAFPGRKFAFVGDSGELDPEVYGELARRHRDQVRLIAIRNITDERLDNERMTKAYRDVPAERCLLFSTADELPTWDELKKRE
;
A
#
# COMPACT_ATOMS: atom_id res chain seq x y z
N MET A 1 48.69 62.01 18.50
CA MET A 1 48.02 60.79 19.05
C MET A 1 46.53 60.89 18.75
N THR A 2 46.14 60.30 17.62
CA THR A 2 44.77 60.41 17.12
C THR A 2 44.07 59.06 17.33
N ILE A 3 43.03 59.03 18.18
CA ILE A 3 42.27 57.83 18.51
C ILE A 3 41.18 57.66 17.44
N VAL A 4 41.27 56.63 16.63
CA VAL A 4 40.20 56.22 15.70
C VAL A 4 39.24 55.33 16.47
N ARG A 5 37.99 55.75 16.62
CA ARG A 5 36.89 54.93 17.15
C ARG A 5 36.24 54.18 15.99
N THR A 6 36.40 52.89 15.99
CA THR A 6 35.67 52.00 15.06
C THR A 6 34.27 51.74 15.61
N ALA A 7 33.23 52.19 14.91
CA ALA A 7 31.85 51.85 15.19
C ALA A 7 31.50 50.52 14.56
N ALA A 8 31.14 49.53 15.39
CA ALA A 8 30.63 48.24 14.90
C ALA A 8 29.12 48.42 14.59
N PHE A 9 28.80 48.33 13.31
CA PHE A 9 27.42 48.19 12.83
C PHE A 9 26.96 46.75 13.07
N LEU A 10 26.06 46.53 14.05
CA LEU A 10 25.28 45.31 14.16
C LEU A 10 24.21 45.38 13.08
N ALA A 11 24.37 44.60 12.02
CA ALA A 11 23.31 44.35 11.06
C ALA A 11 22.29 43.38 11.70
N CYS A 12 21.13 43.92 12.14
CA CYS A 12 19.97 43.12 12.42
C CYS A 12 19.46 42.52 11.10
N LEU A 13 19.79 41.26 10.86
CA LEU A 13 19.07 40.46 9.87
C LEU A 13 17.63 40.31 10.33
N PRO A 14 16.63 40.68 9.52
CA PRO A 14 15.24 40.35 9.85
C PRO A 14 15.14 38.84 9.78
N TRP A 15 14.75 38.21 10.87
CA TRP A 15 14.19 36.88 10.85
C TRP A 15 12.93 36.95 9.97
N ALA A 16 13.07 36.55 8.72
CA ALA A 16 11.92 36.19 7.91
C ALA A 16 11.23 35.07 8.70
N LEU A 17 10.07 35.39 9.27
CA LEU A 17 9.08 34.38 9.61
C LEU A 17 8.84 33.60 8.31
N ALA A 18 9.42 32.39 8.24
CA ALA A 18 9.02 31.43 7.26
C ALA A 18 7.50 31.28 7.45
N ALA A 19 6.75 31.77 6.52
CA ALA A 19 5.34 31.44 6.40
C ALA A 19 5.28 29.91 6.44
N SER A 20 4.52 29.35 7.38
CA SER A 20 4.29 27.91 7.39
C SER A 20 3.58 27.61 6.07
N ALA A 21 4.33 27.06 5.13
CA ALA A 21 3.82 26.69 3.83
C ALA A 21 2.89 25.49 4.04
N ASN A 22 1.63 25.77 4.15
CA ASN A 22 0.56 24.79 4.04
C ASN A 22 -0.39 25.34 2.99
N ASP A 23 0.04 25.20 1.74
CA ASP A 23 -0.63 25.79 0.58
C ASP A 23 -1.75 24.90 0.03
N LEU A 24 -2.17 23.88 0.79
CA LEU A 24 -3.24 22.98 0.35
C LEU A 24 -4.52 23.75 0.02
N SER A 25 -4.88 23.78 -1.24
CA SER A 25 -6.11 24.39 -1.73
C SER A 25 -7.35 23.58 -1.34
N ARG A 26 -8.56 24.17 -1.38
CA ARG A 26 -9.79 23.47 -0.98
C ARG A 26 -10.25 22.43 -2.01
N ASP A 27 -9.88 22.59 -3.25
CA ASP A 27 -10.13 21.70 -4.38
C ASP A 27 -9.11 20.56 -4.50
N GLU A 28 -7.95 20.70 -3.85
CA GLU A 28 -6.96 19.62 -3.77
C GLU A 28 -7.36 18.54 -2.77
N GLU A 29 -7.14 17.29 -3.13
CA GLU A 29 -7.27 16.14 -2.24
C GLU A 29 -5.91 15.54 -1.92
N VAL A 30 -5.79 14.94 -0.73
CA VAL A 30 -4.57 14.24 -0.30
C VAL A 30 -4.91 12.81 0.11
N VAL A 31 -4.21 11.88 -0.49
CA VAL A 31 -4.22 10.46 -0.08
C VAL A 31 -2.93 10.12 0.63
N LEU A 32 -3.01 9.76 1.91
CA LEU A 32 -1.88 9.28 2.69
C LEU A 32 -1.74 7.77 2.54
N ILE A 33 -0.64 7.36 1.92
CA ILE A 33 -0.36 5.97 1.59
C ILE A 33 0.32 5.30 2.78
N PRO A 34 -0.19 4.19 3.31
CA PRO A 34 0.43 3.49 4.41
C PRO A 34 1.82 2.99 4.05
N THR A 35 2.76 3.26 4.93
CA THR A 35 4.16 2.85 4.78
C THR A 35 4.59 1.90 5.91
N TYR A 36 5.80 1.36 5.83
CA TYR A 36 6.35 0.50 6.87
C TYR A 36 7.83 0.82 7.13
N ALA A 37 8.30 0.45 8.32
CA ALA A 37 9.70 0.49 8.68
C ALA A 37 10.03 -0.64 9.65
N ALA A 38 11.28 -1.10 9.58
CA ALA A 38 11.82 -1.97 10.62
C ALA A 38 11.90 -1.18 11.94
N PHE A 39 11.50 -1.82 13.03
CA PHE A 39 11.42 -1.20 14.34
C PHE A 39 12.22 -2.02 15.36
N ASP A 40 13.14 -1.33 16.01
CA ASP A 40 13.83 -1.82 17.18
C ASP A 40 13.58 -0.88 18.36
N ARG A 41 12.94 -1.39 19.39
CA ARG A 41 12.62 -0.66 20.61
C ARG A 41 13.85 -0.19 21.38
N ALA A 42 14.98 -0.87 21.22
CA ALA A 42 16.24 -0.54 21.89
C ALA A 42 17.02 0.57 21.14
N SER A 43 16.67 0.85 19.90
CA SER A 43 17.30 1.91 19.13
C SER A 43 16.92 3.29 19.68
N GLU A 44 17.88 4.21 19.73
CA GLU A 44 17.64 5.60 20.14
C GLU A 44 16.75 6.35 19.14
N LEU A 45 16.90 6.06 17.86
CA LEU A 45 16.20 6.70 16.75
C LEU A 45 15.45 5.66 15.92
N THR A 46 14.26 6.03 15.48
CA THR A 46 13.47 5.28 14.50
C THR A 46 13.41 6.06 13.18
N ILE A 47 13.73 5.38 12.10
CA ILE A 47 13.69 5.91 10.73
C ILE A 47 12.49 5.29 10.03
N PHE A 48 11.63 6.13 9.44
CA PHE A 48 10.43 5.65 8.77
C PHE A 48 10.02 6.55 7.59
N PRO A 49 9.45 5.96 6.52
CA PRO A 49 8.96 6.73 5.38
C PRO A 49 7.54 7.25 5.59
N LEU A 50 7.29 8.46 5.08
CA LEU A 50 5.97 9.05 4.89
C LEU A 50 5.71 9.16 3.40
N HIS A 51 4.46 8.90 2.97
CA HIS A 51 4.09 8.96 1.57
C HIS A 51 2.70 9.60 1.43
N ALA A 52 2.64 10.69 0.67
CA ALA A 52 1.41 11.39 0.32
C ALA A 52 1.28 11.48 -1.20
N TRP A 53 0.05 11.57 -1.69
CA TRP A 53 -0.29 11.89 -3.07
C TRP A 53 -1.31 13.02 -3.05
N ILE A 54 -0.96 14.14 -3.72
CA ILE A 54 -1.76 15.36 -3.81
C ILE A 54 -2.24 15.51 -5.25
N PHE A 55 -3.51 15.78 -5.41
CA PHE A 55 -4.14 15.91 -6.71
C PHE A 55 -5.42 16.74 -6.63
N GLU A 56 -5.80 17.36 -7.75
CA GLU A 56 -7.09 17.98 -7.95
C GLU A 56 -7.98 17.04 -8.78
N PRO A 57 -9.18 16.67 -8.30
CA PRO A 57 -10.12 15.86 -9.06
C PRO A 57 -10.70 16.69 -10.22
N GLU A 58 -10.48 16.27 -11.47
CA GLU A 58 -11.08 16.89 -12.63
C GLU A 58 -12.56 16.48 -12.80
N GLU A 59 -13.49 17.40 -12.59
CA GLU A 59 -14.92 17.11 -12.74
C GLU A 59 -15.43 17.17 -14.19
N ASP A 60 -14.83 17.99 -15.07
CA ASP A 60 -15.39 18.36 -16.38
C ASP A 60 -14.48 18.10 -17.59
N SER A 61 -13.51 17.19 -17.52
CA SER A 61 -12.59 17.02 -18.64
C SER A 61 -13.27 16.43 -19.89
N LYS A 62 -13.04 17.06 -21.05
CA LYS A 62 -13.43 16.54 -22.38
C LYS A 62 -12.79 15.18 -22.68
N TRP A 63 -11.72 14.85 -21.97
CA TRP A 63 -10.97 13.59 -22.05
C TRP A 63 -11.66 12.41 -21.38
N ARG A 64 -12.74 12.65 -20.58
CA ARG A 64 -13.48 11.58 -19.89
C ARG A 64 -13.93 10.47 -20.85
N GLY A 65 -14.39 10.79 -22.04
CA GLY A 65 -14.87 9.80 -22.99
C GLY A 65 -13.78 8.86 -23.49
N ASP A 66 -12.64 9.42 -23.88
CA ASP A 66 -11.52 8.65 -24.42
C ASP A 66 -10.82 7.84 -23.31
N LEU A 67 -10.64 8.46 -22.15
CA LEU A 67 -10.06 7.80 -21.01
C LEU A 67 -10.94 6.66 -20.48
N LEU A 68 -12.25 6.89 -20.40
CA LEU A 68 -13.20 5.85 -20.02
C LEU A 68 -13.17 4.67 -20.99
N ASN A 69 -13.04 4.95 -22.30
CA ASN A 69 -12.85 3.89 -23.30
C ASN A 69 -11.51 3.16 -23.12
N GLN A 70 -10.46 3.85 -22.70
CA GLN A 70 -9.16 3.25 -22.40
C GLN A 70 -9.21 2.42 -21.09
N LEU A 71 -9.78 2.97 -20.02
CA LEU A 71 -9.92 2.29 -18.73
C LEU A 71 -10.83 1.06 -18.81
N THR A 72 -11.90 1.15 -19.61
CA THR A 72 -12.80 0.01 -19.80
C THR A 72 -12.31 -0.99 -20.84
N LEU A 73 -11.16 -0.71 -21.47
CA LEU A 73 -10.52 -1.60 -22.46
C LEU A 73 -11.46 -2.07 -23.57
N GLY A 74 -12.31 -1.17 -24.04
CA GLY A 74 -13.28 -1.44 -25.09
C GLY A 74 -14.59 -2.09 -24.62
N ILE A 75 -14.83 -2.20 -23.32
CA ILE A 75 -16.14 -2.60 -22.80
C ILE A 75 -17.11 -1.46 -23.01
N THR A 76 -18.18 -1.72 -23.74
CA THR A 76 -19.26 -0.75 -23.91
C THR A 76 -20.05 -0.61 -22.62
N LEU A 77 -20.00 0.58 -22.01
CA LEU A 77 -20.79 0.91 -20.83
C LEU A 77 -22.16 1.44 -21.23
N THR A 78 -23.20 0.97 -20.55
CA THR A 78 -24.52 1.58 -20.61
C THR A 78 -24.50 2.97 -19.94
N GLU A 79 -25.46 3.82 -20.27
CA GLU A 79 -25.60 5.13 -19.62
C GLU A 79 -25.78 4.99 -18.10
N GLN A 80 -26.56 4.02 -17.65
CA GLN A 80 -26.76 3.73 -16.22
C GLN A 80 -25.45 3.34 -15.51
N GLU A 81 -24.60 2.52 -16.14
CA GLU A 81 -23.30 2.15 -15.59
C GLU A 81 -22.37 3.37 -15.48
N ARG A 82 -22.34 4.24 -16.47
CA ARG A 82 -21.54 5.50 -16.47
C ARG A 82 -21.98 6.46 -15.35
N LEU A 83 -23.27 6.48 -15.03
CA LEU A 83 -23.84 7.34 -13.99
C LEU A 83 -23.78 6.71 -12.59
N SER A 84 -23.37 5.45 -12.46
CA SER A 84 -23.31 4.79 -11.17
C SER A 84 -22.33 5.46 -10.21
N PRO A 85 -22.66 5.57 -8.91
CA PRO A 85 -21.74 6.17 -7.93
C PRO A 85 -20.39 5.44 -7.84
N VAL A 86 -20.41 4.12 -7.94
CA VAL A 86 -19.19 3.29 -7.90
C VAL A 86 -18.26 3.63 -9.06
N PHE A 87 -18.82 3.72 -10.28
CA PHE A 87 -18.01 4.08 -11.45
C PHE A 87 -17.41 5.47 -11.33
N ARG A 88 -18.23 6.47 -10.95
CA ARG A 88 -17.78 7.85 -10.78
C ARG A 88 -16.68 7.96 -9.72
N GLN A 89 -16.87 7.32 -8.56
CA GLN A 89 -15.89 7.34 -7.49
C GLN A 89 -14.54 6.77 -7.92
N ARG A 90 -14.54 5.64 -8.64
CA ARG A 90 -13.29 4.96 -9.00
C ARG A 90 -12.62 5.57 -10.24
N SER A 91 -13.42 5.94 -11.26
CA SER A 91 -12.88 6.53 -12.48
C SER A 91 -12.29 7.93 -12.26
N ARG A 92 -12.87 8.72 -11.32
CA ARG A 92 -12.34 10.05 -11.02
C ARG A 92 -10.89 10.01 -10.52
N MET A 93 -10.46 8.95 -9.85
CA MET A 93 -9.08 8.79 -9.37
C MET A 93 -8.06 8.61 -10.50
N PHE A 94 -8.51 8.34 -11.71
CA PHE A 94 -7.69 8.28 -12.92
C PHE A 94 -7.77 9.56 -13.76
N LEU A 95 -8.66 10.48 -13.37
CA LEU A 95 -8.93 11.77 -14.01
C LEU A 95 -8.56 12.89 -13.03
N VAL A 96 -7.30 12.93 -12.63
CA VAL A 96 -6.79 13.89 -11.67
C VAL A 96 -5.69 14.73 -12.31
N ASP A 97 -5.63 16.01 -11.96
CA ASP A 97 -4.42 16.78 -12.14
C ASP A 97 -3.52 16.61 -10.92
N ASN A 98 -2.28 16.22 -11.17
CA ASN A 98 -1.34 15.94 -10.10
C ASN A 98 -0.66 17.23 -9.66
N GLU A 99 -0.77 17.59 -8.39
CA GLU A 99 -0.25 18.85 -7.88
C GLU A 99 1.25 18.77 -7.62
N ARG A 100 2.00 19.58 -8.38
CA ARG A 100 3.45 19.69 -8.28
C ARG A 100 3.83 20.88 -7.40
N GLY A 101 4.83 20.69 -6.54
CA GLY A 101 5.44 21.78 -5.76
C GLY A 101 4.72 22.09 -4.48
N GLN A 102 3.68 21.33 -4.11
CA GLN A 102 2.94 21.49 -2.87
C GLN A 102 3.77 21.00 -1.67
N GLU A 103 3.82 21.81 -0.62
CA GLU A 103 4.50 21.49 0.62
C GLU A 103 3.48 21.22 1.73
N LEU A 104 3.70 20.14 2.48
CA LEU A 104 2.81 19.73 3.57
C LEU A 104 3.58 19.67 4.89
N VAL A 105 2.87 19.86 5.99
CA VAL A 105 3.37 19.65 7.36
C VAL A 105 2.68 18.44 7.96
N ALA A 106 3.46 17.44 8.38
CA ALA A 106 2.96 16.26 9.08
C ALA A 106 3.16 16.41 10.58
N ASN A 107 2.10 16.16 11.37
CA ASN A 107 2.15 16.05 12.82
C ASN A 107 2.33 14.57 13.19
N VAL A 108 3.51 14.21 13.68
CA VAL A 108 3.89 12.84 14.05
C VAL A 108 4.28 12.84 15.53
N ALA A 109 3.51 12.16 16.37
CA ALA A 109 3.67 12.28 17.82
C ALA A 109 3.66 13.78 18.25
N ALA A 110 4.66 14.24 18.97
CA ALA A 110 4.79 15.64 19.38
C ALA A 110 5.58 16.51 18.37
N HIS A 111 5.92 15.98 17.19
CA HIS A 111 6.78 16.64 16.21
C HIS A 111 6.01 17.16 15.00
N LYS A 112 6.38 18.33 14.52
CA LYS A 112 5.97 18.87 13.23
C LYS A 112 7.09 18.64 12.21
N LEU A 113 6.78 17.91 11.16
CA LEU A 113 7.71 17.58 10.10
C LEU A 113 7.32 18.30 8.83
N GLN A 114 8.21 19.18 8.35
CA GLN A 114 8.08 19.79 7.03
C GLN A 114 8.38 18.71 5.99
N LEU A 115 7.43 18.39 5.11
CA LEU A 115 7.63 17.48 4.01
C LEU A 115 8.22 18.23 2.80
N PRO A 116 8.99 17.55 1.93
CA PRO A 116 9.47 18.16 0.71
C PRO A 116 8.33 18.51 -0.24
N ALA A 117 8.58 19.36 -1.20
CA ALA A 117 7.62 19.69 -2.25
C ALA A 117 7.23 18.44 -3.07
N SER A 118 5.97 18.36 -3.46
CA SER A 118 5.45 17.27 -4.27
C SER A 118 6.13 17.20 -5.66
N GLU A 119 6.37 15.98 -6.13
CA GLU A 119 6.89 15.69 -7.46
C GLU A 119 5.85 16.02 -8.56
N ALA A 120 6.26 15.97 -9.84
CA ALA A 120 5.36 16.20 -10.98
C ALA A 120 4.18 15.20 -11.08
N ASN A 121 4.22 14.10 -10.37
CA ASN A 121 3.15 13.11 -10.26
C ASN A 121 2.30 13.29 -8.98
N GLY A 122 2.43 14.42 -8.29
CA GLY A 122 1.70 14.74 -7.07
C GLY A 122 2.20 14.02 -5.81
N HIS A 123 3.20 13.15 -5.94
CA HIS A 123 3.67 12.36 -4.78
C HIS A 123 4.72 13.12 -3.96
N ILE A 124 4.61 12.97 -2.64
CA ILE A 124 5.63 13.32 -1.66
C ILE A 124 6.12 12.02 -1.04
N ARG A 125 7.44 11.79 -1.07
CA ARG A 125 8.09 10.72 -0.32
C ARG A 125 9.14 11.33 0.58
N HIS A 126 9.02 11.10 1.88
CA HIS A 126 9.92 11.66 2.89
C HIS A 126 10.35 10.57 3.86
N THR A 127 11.62 10.56 4.21
CA THR A 127 12.14 9.68 5.28
C THR A 127 12.35 10.53 6.52
N ALA A 128 11.55 10.27 7.54
CA ALA A 128 11.63 10.93 8.83
C ALA A 128 12.51 10.13 9.80
N THR A 129 13.14 10.85 10.73
CA THR A 129 13.91 10.25 11.83
C THR A 129 13.50 10.93 13.12
N LEU A 130 12.97 10.17 14.08
CA LEU A 130 12.54 10.68 15.37
C LEU A 130 13.07 9.81 16.52
N PRO A 131 13.19 10.39 17.74
CA PRO A 131 13.52 9.61 18.92
C PRO A 131 12.50 8.49 19.14
N THR A 132 12.97 7.27 19.30
CA THR A 132 12.13 6.09 19.54
C THR A 132 11.27 6.26 20.79
N SER A 133 11.81 6.89 21.83
CA SER A 133 11.09 7.22 23.07
C SER A 133 9.84 8.05 22.84
N ASP A 134 9.86 8.98 21.88
CA ASP A 134 8.73 9.88 21.61
C ASP A 134 7.61 9.14 20.90
N LEU A 135 7.95 8.25 19.98
CA LEU A 135 6.98 7.38 19.29
C LEU A 135 6.30 6.38 20.25
N LEU A 136 7.04 5.89 21.24
CA LEU A 136 6.51 4.98 22.26
C LEU A 136 5.61 5.68 23.29
N ARG A 137 5.81 6.97 23.53
CA ARG A 137 5.04 7.78 24.49
C ARG A 137 3.58 7.96 24.06
N ASP A 138 3.28 7.99 22.78
CA ASP A 138 1.92 8.07 22.23
C ASP A 138 1.04 6.84 22.56
N GLY A 139 1.53 5.91 23.40
CA GLY A 139 0.74 4.87 24.06
C GLY A 139 0.31 3.71 23.17
N LEU A 140 0.40 3.83 21.86
CA LEU A 140 -0.07 2.81 20.90
C LEU A 140 0.91 1.64 20.72
N GLY A 141 2.18 1.82 21.12
CA GLY A 141 3.25 0.83 20.97
C GLY A 141 3.74 0.19 22.26
N ALA A 142 3.21 0.60 23.44
CA ALA A 142 3.67 0.09 24.72
C ALA A 142 3.45 -1.42 24.83
N GLY A 143 4.53 -2.19 24.99
CA GLY A 143 4.49 -3.64 25.15
C GLY A 143 4.42 -4.47 23.86
N LYS A 144 4.24 -3.88 22.65
CA LYS A 144 4.16 -4.62 21.39
C LYS A 144 5.50 -4.58 20.63
N ALA A 145 5.85 -5.69 19.96
CA ALA A 145 7.00 -5.73 19.04
C ALA A 145 6.75 -4.97 17.75
N SER A 146 5.49 -4.89 17.31
CA SER A 146 5.05 -4.13 16.13
C SER A 146 3.82 -3.31 16.46
N PHE A 147 3.70 -2.11 15.91
CA PHE A 147 2.53 -1.24 16.10
C PHE A 147 2.34 -0.25 14.94
N VAL A 148 1.18 0.39 14.90
CA VAL A 148 0.86 1.40 13.89
C VAL A 148 1.07 2.79 14.48
N LEU A 149 2.02 3.52 13.93
CA LEU A 149 2.20 4.95 14.17
C LEU A 149 1.18 5.70 13.31
N ARG A 150 0.36 6.53 13.95
CA ARG A 150 -0.59 7.41 13.25
C ARG A 150 -0.04 8.81 13.20
N TYR A 151 -0.30 9.51 12.11
CA TYR A 151 0.06 10.91 11.94
C TYR A 151 -1.06 11.65 11.18
N SER A 152 -1.08 12.96 11.30
CA SER A 152 -2.02 13.82 10.59
C SER A 152 -1.27 14.89 9.81
N LEU A 153 -1.92 15.44 8.79
CA LEU A 153 -1.44 16.64 8.13
C LEU A 153 -2.04 17.88 8.80
N GLU A 154 -1.27 18.96 8.83
CA GLU A 154 -1.84 20.28 9.06
C GLU A 154 -2.70 20.68 7.88
N VAL A 155 -3.80 21.34 8.14
CA VAL A 155 -4.68 21.91 7.12
C VAL A 155 -4.77 23.43 7.30
N PRO A 156 -5.06 24.22 6.25
CA PRO A 156 -5.26 25.64 6.35
C PRO A 156 -6.32 25.99 7.39
N ARG A 157 -6.17 27.15 8.02
CA ARG A 157 -7.10 27.60 9.06
C ARG A 157 -8.53 27.70 8.52
N GLY A 158 -9.46 27.00 9.14
CA GLY A 158 -10.87 26.93 8.73
C GLY A 158 -11.18 25.89 7.66
N ASP A 159 -10.22 25.05 7.31
CA ASP A 159 -10.46 23.85 6.51
C ASP A 159 -11.02 22.74 7.42
N PRO A 160 -12.21 22.16 7.12
CA PRO A 160 -12.80 21.11 7.94
C PRO A 160 -12.21 19.72 7.66
N ARG A 161 -11.35 19.57 6.64
CA ARG A 161 -10.79 18.27 6.26
C ARG A 161 -9.78 17.77 7.30
N SER A 162 -9.64 16.45 7.38
CA SER A 162 -8.65 15.78 8.22
C SER A 162 -8.00 14.66 7.44
N PHE A 163 -6.68 14.70 7.34
CA PHE A 163 -5.90 13.68 6.65
C PHE A 163 -5.10 12.86 7.66
N LEU A 164 -5.39 11.56 7.76
CA LEU A 164 -4.78 10.65 8.71
C LEU A 164 -3.96 9.59 7.99
N GLY A 165 -2.67 9.54 8.29
CA GLY A 165 -1.73 8.57 7.74
C GLY A 165 -1.32 7.52 8.76
N ARG A 166 -0.71 6.45 8.26
CA ARG A 166 -0.26 5.30 9.06
C ARG A 166 1.14 4.86 8.61
N VAL A 167 1.99 4.59 9.59
CA VAL A 167 3.27 3.91 9.39
C VAL A 167 3.27 2.63 10.22
N TYR A 168 3.49 1.49 9.61
CA TYR A 168 3.62 0.22 10.30
C TYR A 168 5.07 0.07 10.77
N LEU A 169 5.29 0.21 12.07
CA LEU A 169 6.56 -0.05 12.74
C LEU A 169 6.61 -1.53 13.12
N ILE A 170 7.44 -2.29 12.41
CA ILE A 170 7.42 -3.76 12.43
C ILE A 170 8.69 -4.27 13.08
N GLY A 171 8.53 -5.07 14.13
CA GLY A 171 9.65 -5.71 14.83
C GLY A 171 10.42 -6.67 13.94
N ALA A 172 11.70 -6.87 14.26
CA ALA A 172 12.64 -7.66 13.47
C ALA A 172 12.23 -9.15 13.33
N GLU A 173 11.47 -9.67 14.29
CA GLU A 173 11.06 -11.08 14.35
C GLU A 173 9.53 -11.23 14.29
N GLY A 174 9.07 -12.46 14.09
CA GLY A 174 7.66 -12.84 14.03
C GLY A 174 7.22 -13.19 12.60
N TRP A 175 5.91 -13.16 12.34
CA TRP A 175 5.33 -13.55 11.06
C TRP A 175 4.82 -12.36 10.26
N SER A 176 5.06 -12.42 8.95
CA SER A 176 4.49 -11.52 7.95
C SER A 176 3.67 -12.33 6.96
N VAL A 177 2.47 -11.87 6.65
CA VAL A 177 1.61 -12.43 5.59
C VAL A 177 1.71 -11.50 4.40
N VAL A 178 2.22 -11.96 3.28
CA VAL A 178 2.14 -11.27 2.00
C VAL A 178 0.93 -11.82 1.28
N SER A 179 -0.05 -10.98 1.06
CA SER A 179 -1.31 -11.36 0.39
C SER A 179 -1.46 -10.62 -0.91
N ASP A 180 -1.75 -11.35 -1.97
CA ASP A 180 -2.39 -10.75 -3.14
C ASP A 180 -3.81 -10.28 -2.80
N ILE A 181 -4.42 -9.49 -3.69
CA ILE A 181 -5.75 -8.91 -3.51
C ILE A 181 -6.76 -9.56 -4.45
N ASP A 182 -6.52 -9.52 -5.77
CA ASP A 182 -7.46 -9.92 -6.79
C ASP A 182 -7.62 -11.44 -6.82
N ASP A 183 -8.84 -11.94 -6.73
CA ASP A 183 -9.21 -13.35 -6.56
C ASP A 183 -8.54 -14.09 -5.39
N THR A 184 -7.80 -13.38 -4.54
CA THR A 184 -7.24 -13.90 -3.27
C THR A 184 -8.09 -13.49 -2.07
N ILE A 185 -8.31 -12.18 -1.89
CA ILE A 185 -9.18 -11.64 -0.82
C ILE A 185 -10.44 -10.97 -1.37
N LYS A 186 -10.42 -10.55 -2.63
CA LYS A 186 -11.49 -9.86 -3.35
C LYS A 186 -11.82 -10.63 -4.63
N ILE A 187 -13.08 -10.92 -4.87
CA ILE A 187 -13.55 -11.59 -6.10
C ILE A 187 -13.43 -10.62 -7.28
N SER A 188 -12.58 -10.94 -8.25
CA SER A 188 -12.25 -10.08 -9.38
C SER A 188 -12.46 -10.75 -10.74
N ASN A 189 -12.36 -12.08 -10.81
CA ASN A 189 -12.37 -12.86 -12.05
C ASN A 189 -11.24 -12.45 -13.01
N VAL A 190 -9.99 -12.47 -12.53
CA VAL A 190 -8.80 -11.98 -13.26
C VAL A 190 -8.61 -12.62 -14.63
N ARG A 191 -9.11 -13.82 -14.85
CA ARG A 191 -9.02 -14.54 -16.14
C ARG A 191 -9.98 -14.01 -17.20
N ASP A 192 -11.08 -13.40 -16.83
CA ASP A 192 -12.02 -12.72 -17.72
C ASP A 192 -11.82 -11.22 -17.64
N LYS A 193 -11.17 -10.64 -18.64
CA LYS A 193 -10.85 -9.21 -18.69
C LYS A 193 -12.10 -8.33 -18.57
N SER A 194 -13.23 -8.74 -19.15
CA SER A 194 -14.49 -8.01 -19.08
C SER A 194 -15.05 -8.03 -17.65
N GLU A 195 -15.08 -9.21 -17.02
CA GLU A 195 -15.53 -9.34 -15.65
C GLU A 195 -14.59 -8.65 -14.65
N LEU A 196 -13.25 -8.75 -14.84
CA LEU A 196 -12.27 -8.01 -14.06
C LEU A 196 -12.56 -6.50 -14.09
N MET A 197 -12.77 -5.93 -15.28
CA MET A 197 -13.08 -4.50 -15.42
C MET A 197 -14.42 -4.13 -14.79
N ARG A 198 -15.47 -4.96 -14.95
CA ARG A 198 -16.76 -4.76 -14.31
C ARG A 198 -16.66 -4.83 -12.79
N ASN A 199 -15.96 -5.82 -12.26
CA ASN A 199 -15.74 -5.96 -10.82
C ASN A 199 -14.87 -4.84 -10.27
N THR A 200 -13.92 -4.32 -11.05
CA THR A 200 -13.04 -3.23 -10.62
C THR A 200 -13.76 -1.87 -10.64
N PHE A 201 -14.55 -1.55 -11.67
CA PHE A 201 -15.07 -0.20 -11.87
C PHE A 201 -16.58 -0.04 -11.67
N LEU A 202 -17.37 -1.10 -11.81
CA LEU A 202 -18.83 -0.98 -11.87
C LEU A 202 -19.55 -1.59 -10.66
N ARG A 203 -18.95 -2.53 -9.99
CA ARG A 203 -19.60 -3.29 -8.91
C ARG A 203 -18.93 -3.01 -7.57
N LYS A 204 -19.71 -3.10 -6.48
CA LYS A 204 -19.11 -3.15 -5.15
C LYS A 204 -18.15 -4.34 -5.07
N PHE A 205 -17.01 -4.15 -4.43
CA PHE A 205 -16.07 -5.23 -4.18
C PHE A 205 -16.70 -6.30 -3.30
N LYS A 206 -16.44 -7.56 -3.63
CA LYS A 206 -16.95 -8.71 -2.87
C LYS A 206 -15.77 -9.46 -2.25
N PRO A 207 -15.82 -9.74 -0.94
CA PRO A 207 -14.77 -10.52 -0.30
C PRO A 207 -14.83 -12.00 -0.73
N VAL A 208 -13.67 -12.64 -0.69
CA VAL A 208 -13.59 -14.09 -0.66
C VAL A 208 -13.98 -14.53 0.76
N GLU A 209 -14.97 -15.41 0.85
CA GLU A 209 -15.55 -15.82 2.12
C GLU A 209 -14.51 -16.43 3.07
N GLY A 210 -14.59 -16.06 4.36
CA GLY A 210 -13.72 -16.56 5.43
C GLY A 210 -12.32 -15.96 5.49
N MET A 211 -11.82 -15.32 4.41
CA MET A 211 -10.44 -14.80 4.37
C MET A 211 -10.17 -13.70 5.40
N ALA A 212 -11.13 -12.77 5.60
CA ALA A 212 -11.00 -11.72 6.62
C ALA A 212 -10.87 -12.30 8.03
N ALA A 213 -11.70 -13.29 8.37
CA ALA A 213 -11.66 -13.97 9.65
C ALA A 213 -10.32 -14.72 9.86
N ARG A 214 -9.83 -15.41 8.82
CA ARG A 214 -8.57 -16.14 8.86
C ARG A 214 -7.39 -15.19 9.10
N TYR A 215 -7.29 -14.09 8.35
CA TYR A 215 -6.21 -13.12 8.52
C TYR A 215 -6.30 -12.40 9.87
N THR A 216 -7.50 -12.05 10.31
CA THR A 216 -7.73 -11.45 11.63
C THR A 216 -7.27 -12.38 12.75
N SER A 217 -7.48 -13.71 12.61
CA SER A 217 -6.98 -14.68 13.58
C SER A 217 -5.45 -14.67 13.66
N TRP A 218 -4.74 -14.62 12.53
CA TRP A 218 -3.29 -14.55 12.50
C TRP A 218 -2.74 -13.23 13.07
N VAL A 219 -3.40 -12.11 12.76
CA VAL A 219 -2.96 -10.78 13.24
C VAL A 219 -3.19 -10.62 14.75
N ARG A 220 -4.23 -11.20 15.32
CA ARG A 220 -4.45 -11.23 16.78
C ARG A 220 -3.30 -11.89 17.51
N GLU A 221 -2.66 -12.86 16.90
CA GLU A 221 -1.51 -13.59 17.42
C GLU A 221 -0.15 -12.93 17.09
N GLY A 222 -0.15 -11.78 16.40
CA GLY A 222 1.02 -10.96 16.15
C GLY A 222 1.57 -10.99 14.72
N ALA A 223 0.88 -11.60 13.77
CA ALA A 223 1.25 -11.48 12.36
C ALA A 223 1.01 -10.05 11.85
N VAL A 224 1.79 -9.65 10.85
CA VAL A 224 1.61 -8.40 10.10
C VAL A 224 1.22 -8.73 8.68
N VAL A 225 0.28 -7.99 8.09
CA VAL A 225 -0.18 -8.21 6.70
C VAL A 225 0.37 -7.16 5.76
N HIS A 226 0.81 -7.61 4.60
CA HIS A 226 1.26 -6.81 3.47
C HIS A 226 0.40 -7.18 2.24
N TYR A 227 -0.44 -6.28 1.77
CA TYR A 227 -1.26 -6.46 0.57
C TYR A 227 -0.46 -6.02 -0.66
N VAL A 228 -0.15 -6.96 -1.55
CA VAL A 228 0.68 -6.73 -2.74
C VAL A 228 -0.12 -7.08 -3.98
N SER A 229 -0.46 -6.10 -4.81
CA SER A 229 -1.30 -6.30 -5.99
C SER A 229 -0.78 -5.54 -7.20
N GLY A 230 -1.02 -6.09 -8.39
CA GLY A 230 -0.84 -5.39 -9.66
C GLY A 230 -1.80 -4.22 -9.89
N SER A 231 -2.80 -4.04 -9.04
CA SER A 231 -3.72 -2.91 -9.05
C SER A 231 -2.99 -1.57 -8.92
N PRO A 232 -3.41 -0.52 -9.64
CA PRO A 232 -2.77 0.79 -9.55
C PRO A 232 -3.12 1.55 -8.26
N TRP A 233 -2.23 2.46 -7.83
CA TRP A 233 -2.43 3.31 -6.65
C TRP A 233 -3.73 4.11 -6.66
N GLN A 234 -4.24 4.44 -7.85
CA GLN A 234 -5.54 5.11 -8.03
C GLN A 234 -6.72 4.34 -7.43
N LEU A 235 -6.58 3.01 -7.30
CA LEU A 235 -7.58 2.16 -6.65
C LEU A 235 -7.39 2.04 -5.13
N TYR A 236 -6.30 2.56 -4.57
CA TYR A 236 -6.01 2.44 -3.13
C TYR A 236 -7.17 2.92 -2.24
N PRO A 237 -7.80 4.09 -2.45
CA PRO A 237 -8.92 4.51 -1.60
C PRO A 237 -10.06 3.50 -1.59
N ALA A 238 -10.46 2.98 -2.76
CA ALA A 238 -11.52 1.99 -2.85
C ALA A 238 -11.15 0.63 -2.25
N LEU A 239 -9.87 0.24 -2.31
CA LEU A 239 -9.35 -0.98 -1.68
C LEU A 239 -9.27 -0.83 -0.16
N ALA A 240 -8.87 0.34 0.33
CA ALA A 240 -8.84 0.64 1.76
C ALA A 240 -10.25 0.62 2.35
N ASP A 241 -11.22 1.30 1.69
CA ASP A 241 -12.63 1.26 2.09
C ASP A 241 -13.17 -0.18 2.12
N PHE A 242 -12.84 -0.99 1.10
CA PHE A 242 -13.24 -2.40 1.04
C PHE A 242 -12.66 -3.20 2.20
N THR A 243 -11.36 -3.08 2.47
CA THR A 243 -10.74 -3.85 3.55
C THR A 243 -11.28 -3.44 4.92
N ASP A 244 -11.59 -2.16 5.12
CA ASP A 244 -12.20 -1.66 6.36
C ASP A 244 -13.67 -2.12 6.46
N GLU A 245 -14.48 -2.05 5.37
CA GLU A 245 -15.91 -2.47 5.36
C GLU A 245 -16.09 -3.96 5.69
N VAL A 246 -15.17 -4.81 5.22
CA VAL A 246 -15.27 -6.27 5.42
C VAL A 246 -14.35 -6.79 6.52
N GLU A 247 -13.81 -5.90 7.34
CA GLU A 247 -13.01 -6.21 8.53
C GLU A 247 -11.73 -7.03 8.26
N PHE A 248 -11.10 -6.82 7.09
CA PHE A 248 -9.75 -7.31 6.91
C PHE A 248 -8.78 -6.58 7.84
N PRO A 249 -7.76 -7.25 8.40
CA PRO A 249 -6.80 -6.59 9.26
C PRO A 249 -6.07 -5.48 8.50
N GLN A 250 -5.80 -4.39 9.22
CA GLN A 250 -5.01 -3.29 8.67
C GLN A 250 -3.60 -3.79 8.32
N GLY A 251 -3.08 -3.36 7.19
CA GLY A 251 -1.78 -3.75 6.67
C GLY A 251 -1.20 -2.69 5.73
N THR A 252 0.02 -2.92 5.28
CA THR A 252 0.63 -2.09 4.24
C THR A 252 0.04 -2.46 2.88
N PHE A 253 -0.02 -1.48 1.99
CA PHE A 253 -0.41 -1.70 0.60
C PHE A 253 0.78 -1.44 -0.31
N HIS A 254 0.99 -2.34 -1.27
CA HIS A 254 2.03 -2.30 -2.29
C HIS A 254 1.34 -2.43 -3.64
N LEU A 255 1.07 -1.28 -4.27
CA LEU A 255 0.32 -1.19 -5.50
C LEU A 255 1.21 -0.64 -6.61
N ARG A 256 0.86 -0.93 -7.85
CA ARG A 256 1.67 -0.53 -9.00
C ARG A 256 1.49 0.95 -9.30
N SER A 257 2.59 1.66 -9.60
CA SER A 257 2.51 3.01 -10.18
C SER A 257 2.03 2.93 -11.60
N PHE A 258 0.96 3.67 -11.92
CA PHE A 258 0.35 3.72 -13.24
C PHE A 258 0.33 5.16 -13.75
N ARG A 259 0.72 5.37 -15.02
CA ARG A 259 0.66 6.68 -15.70
C ARG A 259 -0.17 6.54 -16.96
N LEU A 260 -1.22 7.37 -17.10
CA LEU A 260 -2.08 7.36 -18.28
C LEU A 260 -1.46 8.02 -19.51
N HIS A 261 -0.47 8.92 -19.34
CA HIS A 261 0.07 9.76 -20.39
C HIS A 261 0.84 9.03 -21.50
N ASP A 262 1.23 7.77 -21.29
CA ASP A 262 2.10 7.03 -22.21
C ASP A 262 1.36 5.97 -23.07
N GLY A 263 0.04 6.06 -23.21
CA GLY A 263 -0.73 5.13 -24.05
C GLY A 263 -0.87 3.71 -23.52
N THR A 264 -0.57 3.46 -22.26
CA THR A 264 -0.40 2.15 -21.65
C THR A 264 -1.59 1.65 -20.81
N ALA A 265 -2.84 2.03 -21.18
CA ALA A 265 -4.02 1.38 -20.58
C ALA A 265 -3.97 -0.16 -20.71
N ARG A 266 -3.24 -0.67 -21.71
CA ARG A 266 -2.94 -2.10 -21.87
C ARG A 266 -2.05 -2.64 -20.74
N ASP A 267 -1.23 -1.81 -20.11
CA ASP A 267 -0.33 -2.20 -19.02
C ASP A 267 -1.08 -2.45 -17.71
N LEU A 268 -2.33 -1.94 -17.58
CA LEU A 268 -3.23 -2.34 -16.48
C LEU A 268 -3.49 -3.85 -16.45
N LEU A 269 -3.47 -4.48 -17.62
CA LEU A 269 -3.71 -5.92 -17.78
C LEU A 269 -2.43 -6.72 -18.00
N ALA A 270 -1.27 -6.07 -18.04
CA ALA A 270 -0.01 -6.78 -18.14
C ALA A 270 0.27 -7.53 -16.82
N PRO A 271 0.71 -8.79 -16.87
CA PRO A 271 1.05 -9.55 -15.67
C PRO A 271 2.02 -8.78 -14.79
N PRO A 272 1.71 -8.56 -13.50
CA PRO A 272 2.54 -7.74 -12.60
C PRO A 272 3.76 -8.48 -12.03
N THR A 273 4.24 -9.52 -12.71
CA THR A 273 5.26 -10.45 -12.22
C THR A 273 6.52 -9.77 -11.72
N GLY A 274 7.09 -8.89 -12.54
CA GLY A 274 8.31 -8.15 -12.17
C GLY A 274 8.08 -7.21 -10.99
N PHE A 275 6.91 -6.58 -10.92
CA PHE A 275 6.52 -5.71 -9.82
C PHE A 275 6.34 -6.51 -8.51
N LYS A 276 5.49 -7.55 -8.50
CA LYS A 276 5.24 -8.37 -7.30
C LYS A 276 6.55 -8.97 -6.77
N LEU A 277 7.40 -9.48 -7.65
CA LEU A 277 8.69 -10.04 -7.27
C LEU A 277 9.59 -8.99 -6.58
N ALA A 278 9.71 -7.80 -7.17
CA ALA A 278 10.55 -6.72 -6.62
C ALA A 278 10.03 -6.22 -5.26
N GLU A 279 8.72 -5.97 -5.13
CA GLU A 279 8.12 -5.47 -3.88
C GLU A 279 8.23 -6.49 -2.75
N ILE A 280 7.93 -7.76 -3.01
CA ILE A 280 8.03 -8.80 -1.98
C ILE A 280 9.49 -9.04 -1.59
N GLU A 281 10.41 -8.98 -2.55
CA GLU A 281 11.85 -9.12 -2.25
C GLU A 281 12.36 -7.97 -1.36
N GLN A 282 11.83 -6.74 -1.53
CA GLN A 282 12.13 -5.62 -0.63
C GLN A 282 11.64 -5.89 0.80
N LEU A 283 10.43 -6.44 0.97
CA LEU A 283 9.91 -6.84 2.28
C LEU A 283 10.79 -7.90 2.96
N LEU A 284 11.19 -8.93 2.21
CA LEU A 284 12.06 -10.00 2.72
C LEU A 284 13.43 -9.44 3.17
N LYS A 285 14.00 -8.52 2.40
CA LYS A 285 15.28 -7.85 2.75
C LYS A 285 15.13 -6.89 3.93
N ALA A 286 14.00 -6.18 4.04
CA ALA A 286 13.75 -5.27 5.15
C ALA A 286 13.59 -6.00 6.49
N PHE A 287 13.14 -7.26 6.46
CA PHE A 287 12.83 -8.04 7.65
C PHE A 287 13.51 -9.42 7.63
N PRO A 288 14.84 -9.50 7.69
CA PRO A 288 15.57 -10.75 7.51
C PRO A 288 15.30 -11.80 8.61
N GLY A 289 14.87 -11.38 9.81
CA GLY A 289 14.53 -12.26 10.93
C GLY A 289 13.08 -12.77 10.92
N ARG A 290 12.20 -12.24 10.06
CA ARG A 290 10.78 -12.63 10.03
C ARG A 290 10.52 -13.85 9.15
N LYS A 291 9.48 -14.60 9.53
CA LYS A 291 8.92 -15.69 8.73
C LYS A 291 7.77 -15.17 7.88
N PHE A 292 7.65 -15.69 6.68
CA PHE A 292 6.66 -15.23 5.71
C PHE A 292 5.72 -16.35 5.27
N ALA A 293 4.43 -16.03 5.24
CA ALA A 293 3.39 -16.78 4.56
C ALA A 293 2.95 -15.98 3.34
N PHE A 294 3.03 -16.58 2.16
CA PHE A 294 2.55 -16.00 0.91
C PHE A 294 1.17 -16.56 0.59
N VAL A 295 0.21 -15.70 0.30
CA VAL A 295 -1.15 -16.07 -0.07
C VAL A 295 -1.52 -15.37 -1.36
N GLY A 296 -1.88 -16.15 -2.38
CA GLY A 296 -2.22 -15.65 -3.71
C GLY A 296 -3.24 -16.55 -4.39
N ASP A 297 -3.42 -16.38 -5.69
CA ASP A 297 -4.34 -17.14 -6.51
C ASP A 297 -3.66 -17.87 -7.68
N SER A 298 -4.36 -18.83 -8.28
CA SER A 298 -3.85 -19.60 -9.41
C SER A 298 -4.15 -18.97 -10.78
N GLY A 299 -4.98 -17.94 -10.84
CA GLY A 299 -5.37 -17.27 -12.09
C GLY A 299 -4.31 -16.31 -12.63
N GLU A 300 -3.48 -15.76 -11.74
CA GLU A 300 -2.32 -14.96 -12.07
C GLU A 300 -1.00 -15.77 -11.98
N LEU A 301 0.13 -15.09 -11.85
CA LEU A 301 1.47 -15.71 -11.79
C LEU A 301 2.02 -15.79 -10.35
N ASP A 302 1.14 -15.80 -9.36
CA ASP A 302 1.54 -15.91 -7.95
C ASP A 302 2.29 -17.21 -7.64
N PRO A 303 1.90 -18.39 -8.18
CA PRO A 303 2.67 -19.61 -7.99
C PRO A 303 4.13 -19.46 -8.43
N GLU A 304 4.37 -18.85 -9.60
CA GLU A 304 5.69 -18.66 -10.19
C GLU A 304 6.53 -17.66 -9.38
N VAL A 305 5.94 -16.51 -9.00
CA VAL A 305 6.60 -15.47 -8.21
C VAL A 305 6.95 -15.97 -6.81
N TYR A 306 6.01 -16.63 -6.15
CA TYR A 306 6.21 -17.10 -4.78
C TYR A 306 7.20 -18.29 -4.72
N GLY A 307 7.16 -19.18 -5.71
CA GLY A 307 8.14 -20.25 -5.84
C GLY A 307 9.56 -19.72 -6.04
N GLU A 308 9.73 -18.70 -6.89
CA GLU A 308 11.02 -18.04 -7.11
C GLU A 308 11.55 -17.39 -5.82
N LEU A 309 10.72 -16.64 -5.11
CA LEU A 309 11.10 -16.00 -3.85
C LEU A 309 11.40 -17.03 -2.75
N ALA A 310 10.65 -18.13 -2.69
CA ALA A 310 10.91 -19.20 -1.72
C ALA A 310 12.26 -19.90 -1.96
N ARG A 311 12.69 -20.04 -3.22
CA ARG A 311 14.02 -20.55 -3.54
C ARG A 311 15.14 -19.62 -3.11
N ARG A 312 14.95 -18.31 -3.29
CA ARG A 312 15.93 -17.29 -2.90
C ARG A 312 16.01 -17.05 -1.39
N HIS A 313 14.88 -17.18 -0.69
CA HIS A 313 14.72 -16.85 0.73
C HIS A 313 14.21 -18.04 1.55
N ARG A 314 14.91 -19.17 1.45
CA ARG A 314 14.49 -20.47 2.03
C ARG A 314 14.23 -20.41 3.54
N ASP A 315 14.98 -19.57 4.24
CA ASP A 315 14.89 -19.46 5.71
C ASP A 315 13.76 -18.52 6.17
N GLN A 316 13.19 -17.77 5.27
CA GLN A 316 12.10 -16.82 5.58
C GLN A 316 10.75 -17.35 5.10
N VAL A 317 10.63 -17.88 3.89
CA VAL A 317 9.35 -18.32 3.31
C VAL A 317 8.98 -19.69 3.86
N ARG A 318 7.91 -19.75 4.65
CA ARG A 318 7.45 -20.96 5.35
C ARG A 318 6.14 -21.53 4.81
N LEU A 319 5.37 -20.72 4.10
CA LEU A 319 4.11 -21.12 3.48
C LEU A 319 3.93 -20.40 2.15
N ILE A 320 3.54 -21.14 1.12
CA ILE A 320 2.94 -20.66 -0.11
C ILE A 320 1.55 -21.28 -0.19
N ALA A 321 0.51 -20.45 -0.04
CA ALA A 321 -0.88 -20.88 -0.13
C ALA A 321 -1.51 -20.22 -1.36
N ILE A 322 -1.99 -21.00 -2.28
CA ILE A 322 -2.61 -20.55 -3.53
C ILE A 322 -4.07 -20.92 -3.55
N ARG A 323 -4.94 -19.92 -3.65
CA ARG A 323 -6.35 -20.12 -3.87
C ARG A 323 -6.56 -20.69 -5.27
N ASN A 324 -7.14 -21.88 -5.34
CA ASN A 324 -7.29 -22.62 -6.58
C ASN A 324 -8.55 -22.18 -7.33
N ILE A 325 -8.40 -21.28 -8.28
CA ILE A 325 -9.50 -20.78 -9.14
C ILE A 325 -9.41 -21.32 -10.59
N THR A 326 -8.43 -22.17 -10.85
CA THR A 326 -8.14 -22.71 -12.19
C THR A 326 -8.06 -24.22 -12.23
N ASP A 327 -8.58 -24.91 -11.20
CA ASP A 327 -8.54 -26.37 -11.06
C ASP A 327 -7.14 -26.97 -11.17
N GLU A 328 -6.13 -26.25 -10.62
CA GLU A 328 -4.75 -26.71 -10.58
C GLU A 328 -4.59 -27.89 -9.62
N ARG A 329 -3.53 -28.65 -9.86
CA ARG A 329 -3.07 -29.71 -8.96
C ARG A 329 -1.58 -29.50 -8.69
N LEU A 330 -1.11 -29.80 -7.49
CA LEU A 330 0.31 -29.63 -7.12
C LEU A 330 1.24 -30.50 -7.99
N ASP A 331 0.73 -31.58 -8.56
CA ASP A 331 1.47 -32.51 -9.43
C ASP A 331 1.37 -32.19 -10.94
N ASN A 332 0.67 -31.10 -11.33
CA ASN A 332 0.64 -30.69 -12.73
C ASN A 332 1.96 -30.01 -13.17
N GLU A 333 2.16 -29.85 -14.47
CA GLU A 333 3.38 -29.30 -15.05
C GLU A 333 3.68 -27.88 -14.54
N ARG A 334 2.65 -27.02 -14.47
CA ARG A 334 2.79 -25.63 -14.03
C ARG A 334 3.26 -25.54 -12.58
N MET A 335 2.57 -26.24 -11.67
CA MET A 335 2.86 -26.19 -10.23
C MET A 335 4.18 -26.88 -9.91
N THR A 336 4.47 -28.02 -10.57
CA THR A 336 5.77 -28.71 -10.46
C THR A 336 6.93 -27.81 -10.89
N LYS A 337 6.75 -27.03 -11.96
CA LYS A 337 7.76 -26.08 -12.42
C LYS A 337 7.90 -24.89 -11.48
N ALA A 338 6.77 -24.30 -11.03
CA ALA A 338 6.76 -23.16 -10.11
C ALA A 338 7.42 -23.51 -8.78
N TYR A 339 7.17 -24.68 -8.23
CA TYR A 339 7.65 -25.10 -6.91
C TYR A 339 8.86 -26.04 -6.95
N ARG A 340 9.54 -26.14 -8.09
CA ARG A 340 10.80 -26.90 -8.17
C ARG A 340 11.76 -26.38 -7.09
N ASP A 341 12.38 -27.28 -6.32
CA ASP A 341 13.30 -27.00 -5.20
C ASP A 341 12.67 -26.25 -4.01
N VAL A 342 11.34 -26.18 -3.94
CA VAL A 342 10.58 -25.73 -2.75
C VAL A 342 10.06 -26.98 -2.04
N PRO A 343 10.25 -27.09 -0.69
CA PRO A 343 9.72 -28.22 0.08
C PRO A 343 8.19 -28.34 -0.07
N ALA A 344 7.71 -29.54 -0.37
CA ALA A 344 6.29 -29.77 -0.68
C ALA A 344 5.36 -29.38 0.49
N GLU A 345 5.82 -29.57 1.72
CA GLU A 345 5.09 -29.20 2.93
C GLU A 345 4.86 -27.68 3.09
N ARG A 346 5.58 -26.86 2.32
CA ARG A 346 5.37 -25.40 2.27
C ARG A 346 4.33 -24.96 1.25
N CYS A 347 3.94 -25.85 0.33
CA CYS A 347 3.03 -25.55 -0.76
C CYS A 347 1.62 -26.06 -0.44
N LEU A 348 0.63 -25.18 -0.54
CA LEU A 348 -0.77 -25.48 -0.30
C LEU A 348 -1.61 -24.93 -1.45
N LEU A 349 -2.48 -25.77 -2.03
CA LEU A 349 -3.62 -25.31 -2.82
C LEU A 349 -4.85 -25.35 -1.92
N PHE A 350 -5.65 -24.28 -1.92
CA PHE A 350 -6.87 -24.20 -1.13
C PHE A 350 -8.02 -23.63 -1.96
N SER A 351 -9.23 -24.01 -1.66
CA SER A 351 -10.45 -23.50 -2.28
C SER A 351 -11.23 -22.61 -1.32
N THR A 352 -11.19 -22.91 -0.05
CA THR A 352 -11.88 -22.16 1.02
C THR A 352 -10.89 -21.73 2.11
N ALA A 353 -11.19 -20.63 2.78
CA ALA A 353 -10.33 -20.08 3.82
C ALA A 353 -10.09 -21.04 5.01
N ASP A 354 -10.99 -22.01 5.23
CA ASP A 354 -10.85 -22.99 6.31
C ASP A 354 -9.71 -23.97 6.08
N GLU A 355 -9.31 -24.17 4.83
CA GLU A 355 -8.15 -25.00 4.45
C GLU A 355 -6.80 -24.31 4.74
N LEU A 356 -6.79 -22.99 4.96
CA LEU A 356 -5.59 -22.30 5.40
C LEU A 356 -5.25 -22.70 6.84
N PRO A 357 -3.95 -22.84 7.17
CA PRO A 357 -3.53 -23.27 8.50
C PRO A 357 -4.04 -22.34 9.60
N THR A 358 -4.39 -22.90 10.72
CA THR A 358 -4.55 -22.17 11.98
C THR A 358 -3.23 -21.54 12.41
N TRP A 359 -3.25 -20.63 13.37
CA TRP A 359 -2.01 -20.02 13.87
C TRP A 359 -1.03 -21.05 14.45
N ASP A 360 -1.54 -22.03 15.19
CA ASP A 360 -0.69 -23.07 15.80
C ASP A 360 -0.07 -24.01 14.76
N GLU A 361 -0.77 -24.27 13.66
CA GLU A 361 -0.23 -25.02 12.53
C GLU A 361 0.79 -24.18 11.74
N LEU A 362 0.56 -22.86 11.62
CA LEU A 362 1.51 -21.96 10.96
C LEU A 362 2.82 -21.88 11.73
N LYS A 363 2.76 -21.73 13.07
CA LYS A 363 3.96 -21.73 13.94
C LYS A 363 4.79 -23.01 13.84
N LYS A 364 4.18 -24.16 13.65
CA LYS A 364 4.92 -25.44 13.49
C LYS A 364 5.76 -25.51 12.21
N ARG A 365 5.63 -24.51 11.30
CA ARG A 365 6.41 -24.40 10.07
C ARG A 365 7.68 -23.54 10.23
N GLU A 366 8.03 -23.13 11.45
CA GLU A 366 9.23 -22.34 11.77
C GLU A 366 10.56 -23.04 11.47
#